data_28e4ad69019bb8e05ae209c79b62cc7b
#
_entry.id   28e4ad69019bb8e05ae209c79b62cc7b
#
_cell.length_a   1.000
_cell.length_b   1.000
_cell.length_c   1.000
_cell.angle_alpha   90.00
_cell.angle_beta   90.00
_cell.angle_gamma   90.00
#
_symmetry.space_group_name_H-M   'P 1'
#
loop_
_entity.id
_entity.type
_entity.pdbx_description
1 polymer ?
#
loop_
_entity_poly.entity_id
_entity_poly.type
_entity_poly.pdbx_seq_one_letter_code
_entity_poly.pdbx_strand_id
1 'polypeptide(L)'
;MMNTAIISFQDVDFAYNSEPILKDVNLEIQSGEFVSIIGPNGGGKTSLLLLALGMLRPNRGTVQVFGRAPERERSRLGYVPQFTHFDPLFPVTVYDVVQMGRLGRFWAGPYRKEDREAALTALEQVGLAELRRRSFSELSGGQRQRVLIARALATEPEVLLLDEPTANVDRLATDKLYELLVELNQRLTVVLVSHDLGIVSRFVSSVVCVNKTVFTHPVSELTGEMIRDLYGGEIALVRHDHRNGEEV
;
A
#
# COMPACT_ATOMS: atom_id res chain seq x y z
N MET A 1 20.65 2.50 15.98
CA MET A 1 19.59 3.53 15.90
C MET A 1 18.37 2.92 16.54
N MET A 2 17.70 3.60 17.49
CA MET A 2 16.44 3.07 18.03
C MET A 2 15.42 3.05 16.89
N ASN A 3 14.93 1.86 16.56
CA ASN A 3 13.88 1.69 15.56
C ASN A 3 12.60 2.29 16.15
N THR A 4 12.10 3.38 15.58
CA THR A 4 10.93 4.10 16.12
C THR A 4 9.70 3.64 15.36
N ALA A 5 8.70 3.12 16.06
CA ALA A 5 7.43 2.75 15.46
C ALA A 5 6.78 3.97 14.80
N ILE A 6 6.53 3.86 13.49
CA ILE A 6 5.93 4.93 12.68
C ILE A 6 4.40 4.79 12.62
N ILE A 7 3.90 3.55 12.71
CA ILE A 7 2.48 3.22 12.86
C ILE A 7 2.36 2.24 14.01
N SER A 8 1.46 2.49 14.97
CA SER A 8 1.19 1.60 16.08
C SER A 8 -0.30 1.44 16.35
N PHE A 9 -0.70 0.21 16.67
CA PHE A 9 -2.02 -0.18 17.14
C PHE A 9 -1.86 -0.81 18.51
N GLN A 10 -2.65 -0.39 19.50
CA GLN A 10 -2.62 -0.89 20.87
C GLN A 10 -4.02 -1.28 21.31
N ASP A 11 -4.25 -2.58 21.55
CA ASP A 11 -5.52 -3.18 21.99
C ASP A 11 -6.72 -2.75 21.15
N VAL A 12 -6.54 -2.68 19.82
CA VAL A 12 -7.53 -2.12 18.90
C VAL A 12 -8.60 -3.14 18.54
N ASP A 13 -9.86 -2.78 18.84
CA ASP A 13 -11.05 -3.43 18.31
C ASP A 13 -11.73 -2.52 17.29
N PHE A 14 -12.20 -3.11 16.19
CA PHE A 14 -12.98 -2.42 15.17
C PHE A 14 -14.12 -3.27 14.63
N ALA A 15 -15.31 -2.68 14.48
CA ALA A 15 -16.50 -3.30 13.94
C ALA A 15 -17.26 -2.35 13.00
N TYR A 16 -17.87 -2.91 11.94
CA TYR A 16 -18.89 -2.22 11.16
C TYR A 16 -20.27 -2.65 11.66
N ASN A 17 -21.12 -1.69 12.04
CA ASN A 17 -22.51 -1.98 12.44
C ASN A 17 -22.64 -3.18 13.41
N SER A 18 -21.78 -3.27 14.41
CA SER A 18 -21.68 -4.36 15.39
C SER A 18 -21.10 -5.68 14.85
N GLU A 19 -20.73 -5.79 13.59
CA GLU A 19 -20.00 -6.94 13.06
C GLU A 19 -18.49 -6.78 13.33
N PRO A 20 -17.86 -7.63 14.15
CA PRO A 20 -16.44 -7.54 14.48
C PRO A 20 -15.56 -7.82 13.26
N ILE A 21 -14.72 -6.86 12.89
CA ILE A 21 -13.76 -6.95 11.77
C ILE A 21 -12.33 -7.16 12.29
N LEU A 22 -11.95 -6.42 13.33
CA LEU A 22 -10.64 -6.53 13.98
C LEU A 22 -10.84 -6.66 15.48
N LYS A 23 -10.05 -7.52 16.14
CA LYS A 23 -10.14 -7.80 17.56
C LYS A 23 -8.75 -7.89 18.18
N ASP A 24 -8.55 -7.14 19.26
CA ASP A 24 -7.35 -7.11 20.10
C ASP A 24 -6.07 -6.95 19.27
N VAL A 25 -6.10 -6.00 18.32
CA VAL A 25 -4.98 -5.76 17.40
C VAL A 25 -3.87 -5.01 18.12
N ASN A 26 -2.70 -5.64 18.16
CA ASN A 26 -1.44 -5.07 18.58
C ASN A 26 -0.45 -5.20 17.43
N LEU A 27 -0.03 -4.05 16.86
CA LEU A 27 0.83 -4.00 15.68
C LEU A 27 1.75 -2.78 15.76
N GLU A 28 3.00 -2.98 15.41
CA GLU A 28 3.96 -1.90 15.19
C GLU A 28 4.62 -2.06 13.82
N ILE A 29 4.70 -0.96 13.08
CA ILE A 29 5.46 -0.86 11.82
C ILE A 29 6.56 0.16 12.05
N GLN A 30 7.80 -0.23 11.75
CA GLN A 30 8.97 0.61 11.97
C GLN A 30 9.27 1.49 10.76
N SER A 31 9.96 2.61 11.01
CA SER A 31 10.38 3.50 9.91
C SER A 31 11.33 2.78 8.95
N GLY A 32 11.10 2.92 7.64
CA GLY A 32 11.91 2.32 6.59
C GLY A 32 11.61 0.84 6.30
N GLU A 33 10.64 0.22 6.98
CA GLU A 33 10.22 -1.16 6.66
C GLU A 33 9.47 -1.24 5.34
N PHE A 34 9.63 -2.38 4.65
CA PHE A 34 8.72 -2.81 3.60
C PHE A 34 7.87 -3.96 4.14
N VAL A 35 6.62 -3.67 4.46
CA VAL A 35 5.68 -4.60 5.10
C VAL A 35 4.61 -5.02 4.12
N SER A 36 4.31 -6.32 4.07
CA SER A 36 3.12 -6.81 3.37
C SER A 36 2.04 -7.25 4.35
N ILE A 37 0.82 -6.79 4.14
CA ILE A 37 -0.38 -7.23 4.84
C ILE A 37 -1.07 -8.31 3.99
N ILE A 38 -1.22 -9.50 4.56
CA ILE A 38 -1.85 -10.65 3.90
C ILE A 38 -3.03 -11.18 4.73
N GLY A 39 -3.94 -11.93 4.09
CA GLY A 39 -5.07 -12.55 4.76
C GLY A 39 -6.27 -12.73 3.84
N PRO A 40 -7.31 -13.44 4.28
CA PRO A 40 -8.50 -13.71 3.48
C PRO A 40 -9.29 -12.44 3.16
N ASN A 41 -10.16 -12.53 2.15
CA ASN A 41 -11.11 -11.48 1.85
C ASN A 41 -12.05 -11.28 3.05
N GLY A 42 -12.33 -10.02 3.41
CA GLY A 42 -13.10 -9.70 4.61
C GLY A 42 -12.32 -9.83 5.93
N GLY A 43 -11.05 -10.27 5.92
CA GLY A 43 -10.23 -10.44 7.13
C GLY A 43 -9.86 -9.13 7.86
N GLY A 44 -10.12 -7.94 7.26
CA GLY A 44 -9.86 -6.64 7.90
C GLY A 44 -8.67 -5.86 7.36
N LYS A 45 -8.01 -6.32 6.28
CA LYS A 45 -6.80 -5.68 5.69
C LYS A 45 -7.01 -4.21 5.33
N THR A 46 -8.02 -3.91 4.52
CA THR A 46 -8.40 -2.53 4.15
C THR A 46 -8.79 -1.71 5.38
N SER A 47 -9.53 -2.31 6.32
CA SER A 47 -9.92 -1.62 7.57
C SER A 47 -8.70 -1.22 8.40
N LEU A 48 -7.67 -2.07 8.46
CA LEU A 48 -6.41 -1.76 9.13
C LEU A 48 -5.71 -0.55 8.49
N LEU A 49 -5.64 -0.48 7.14
CA LEU A 49 -5.10 0.68 6.43
C LEU A 49 -5.94 1.94 6.68
N LEU A 50 -7.27 1.84 6.65
CA LEU A 50 -8.15 2.99 6.84
C LEU A 50 -8.11 3.52 8.29
N LEU A 51 -7.87 2.66 9.28
CA LEU A 51 -7.59 3.06 10.67
C LEU A 51 -6.26 3.81 10.76
N ALA A 52 -5.20 3.33 10.12
CA ALA A 52 -3.90 4.01 10.05
C ALA A 52 -4.00 5.37 9.35
N LEU A 53 -4.90 5.53 8.36
CA LEU A 53 -5.19 6.81 7.70
C LEU A 53 -6.09 7.74 8.54
N GLY A 54 -6.63 7.25 9.66
CA GLY A 54 -7.64 7.98 10.44
C GLY A 54 -8.95 8.23 9.68
N MET A 55 -9.22 7.44 8.63
CA MET A 55 -10.49 7.45 7.90
C MET A 55 -11.57 6.66 8.65
N LEU A 56 -11.15 5.71 9.48
CA LEU A 56 -11.97 4.98 10.45
C LEU A 56 -11.47 5.26 11.86
N ARG A 57 -12.34 5.07 12.84
CA ARG A 57 -12.02 5.17 14.27
C ARG A 57 -12.21 3.81 14.93
N PRO A 58 -11.26 3.37 15.76
CA PRO A 58 -11.42 2.14 16.51
C PRO A 58 -12.58 2.25 17.51
N ASN A 59 -13.25 1.14 17.81
CA ASN A 59 -14.25 1.06 18.87
C ASN A 59 -13.58 0.99 20.27
N ARG A 60 -12.36 0.40 20.32
CA ARG A 60 -11.52 0.31 21.53
C ARG A 60 -10.05 0.41 21.12
N GLY A 61 -9.20 0.75 22.06
CA GLY A 61 -7.75 0.85 21.84
C GLY A 61 -7.33 2.15 21.20
N THR A 62 -6.08 2.20 20.75
CA THR A 62 -5.47 3.41 20.21
C THR A 62 -4.68 3.12 18.96
N VAL A 63 -4.85 3.97 17.94
CA VAL A 63 -4.00 3.97 16.73
C VAL A 63 -3.20 5.26 16.73
N GLN A 64 -1.90 5.12 16.48
CA GLN A 64 -1.00 6.27 16.35
C GLN A 64 -0.17 6.16 15.08
N VAL A 65 0.09 7.31 14.49
CA VAL A 65 1.00 7.49 13.35
C VAL A 65 1.98 8.58 13.73
N PHE A 66 3.29 8.31 13.65
CA PHE A 66 4.34 9.19 14.17
C PHE A 66 4.10 9.62 15.62
N GLY A 67 3.56 8.71 16.46
CA GLY A 67 3.24 8.95 17.86
C GLY A 67 2.06 9.91 18.11
N ARG A 68 1.25 10.20 17.08
CA ARG A 68 0.08 11.11 17.16
C ARG A 68 -1.18 10.46 16.57
N ALA A 69 -2.33 11.10 16.79
CA ALA A 69 -3.57 10.67 16.17
C ALA A 69 -3.46 10.71 14.62
N PRO A 70 -3.88 9.66 13.91
CA PRO A 70 -3.68 9.53 12.45
C PRO A 70 -4.22 10.70 11.64
N GLU A 71 -5.33 11.31 12.07
CA GLU A 71 -5.96 12.43 11.37
C GLU A 71 -5.03 13.66 11.25
N ARG A 72 -4.08 13.79 12.18
CA ARG A 72 -3.12 14.91 12.22
C ARG A 72 -1.92 14.69 11.32
N GLU A 73 -1.67 13.44 10.95
CA GLU A 73 -0.45 13.03 10.21
C GLU A 73 -0.76 12.61 8.76
N ARG A 74 -2.00 12.77 8.28
CA ARG A 74 -2.44 12.38 6.92
C ARG A 74 -1.58 12.97 5.81
N SER A 75 -1.05 14.17 5.99
CA SER A 75 -0.20 14.81 4.99
C SER A 75 1.15 14.12 4.79
N ARG A 76 1.55 13.25 5.71
CA ARG A 76 2.76 12.44 5.67
C ARG A 76 2.51 11.03 5.15
N LEU A 77 1.24 10.70 4.83
CA LEU A 77 0.81 9.40 4.33
C LEU A 77 0.39 9.53 2.87
N GLY A 78 0.97 8.72 2.00
CA GLY A 78 0.47 8.49 0.64
C GLY A 78 -0.44 7.27 0.64
N TYR A 79 -1.58 7.34 -0.04
CA TYR A 79 -2.51 6.21 -0.13
C TYR A 79 -2.93 5.91 -1.55
N VAL A 80 -2.82 4.63 -1.91
CA VAL A 80 -3.29 4.08 -3.18
C VAL A 80 -4.39 3.06 -2.87
N PRO A 81 -5.67 3.37 -3.12
CA PRO A 81 -6.78 2.47 -2.87
C PRO A 81 -6.86 1.35 -3.91
N GLN A 82 -7.48 0.22 -3.55
CA GLN A 82 -7.72 -0.95 -4.40
C GLN A 82 -8.51 -0.58 -5.67
N PHE A 83 -9.56 0.21 -5.52
CA PHE A 83 -10.40 0.64 -6.62
C PHE A 83 -10.40 2.15 -6.73
N THR A 84 -10.15 2.62 -7.94
CA THR A 84 -10.36 4.02 -8.30
C THR A 84 -11.44 4.04 -9.39
N HIS A 85 -12.64 4.49 -9.02
CA HIS A 85 -13.68 4.75 -10.01
C HIS A 85 -13.21 5.91 -10.88
N PHE A 86 -13.04 5.62 -12.15
CA PHE A 86 -12.63 6.58 -13.16
C PHE A 86 -13.66 6.54 -14.29
N ASP A 87 -14.25 7.70 -14.62
CA ASP A 87 -15.07 7.84 -15.82
C ASP A 87 -14.13 8.01 -17.03
N PRO A 88 -14.09 7.03 -17.98
CA PRO A 88 -13.23 7.12 -19.16
C PRO A 88 -13.53 8.33 -20.07
N LEU A 89 -14.72 8.90 -19.94
CA LEU A 89 -15.14 10.09 -20.70
C LEU A 89 -14.67 11.40 -20.07
N PHE A 90 -14.18 11.35 -18.82
CA PHE A 90 -13.68 12.54 -18.15
C PHE A 90 -12.30 12.93 -18.69
N PRO A 91 -12.13 14.09 -19.33
CA PRO A 91 -10.92 14.46 -20.04
C PRO A 91 -9.83 14.96 -19.10
N VAL A 92 -9.11 14.04 -18.44
CA VAL A 92 -7.98 14.38 -17.59
C VAL A 92 -6.67 13.81 -18.15
N THR A 93 -5.61 14.58 -18.03
CA THR A 93 -4.27 14.13 -18.37
C THR A 93 -3.65 13.36 -17.20
N VAL A 94 -2.59 12.61 -17.49
CA VAL A 94 -1.75 11.97 -16.47
C VAL A 94 -1.26 12.98 -15.44
N TYR A 95 -0.83 14.17 -15.89
CA TYR A 95 -0.39 15.23 -15.01
C TYR A 95 -1.48 15.74 -14.09
N ASP A 96 -2.70 15.94 -14.61
CA ASP A 96 -3.83 16.41 -13.81
C ASP A 96 -4.16 15.42 -12.67
N VAL A 97 -4.15 14.11 -12.97
CA VAL A 97 -4.38 13.07 -11.95
C VAL A 97 -3.32 13.11 -10.85
N VAL A 98 -2.03 13.26 -11.21
CA VAL A 98 -0.96 13.32 -10.20
C VAL A 98 -1.04 14.60 -9.38
N GLN A 99 -1.35 15.74 -10.03
CA GLN A 99 -1.49 17.01 -9.35
C GLN A 99 -2.66 17.02 -8.34
N MET A 100 -3.70 16.19 -8.55
CA MET A 100 -4.78 16.01 -7.56
C MET A 100 -4.26 15.50 -6.20
N GLY A 101 -3.11 14.85 -6.13
CA GLY A 101 -2.46 14.48 -4.86
C GLY A 101 -2.12 15.69 -3.99
N ARG A 102 -1.99 16.88 -4.56
CA ARG A 102 -1.73 18.14 -3.85
C ARG A 102 -2.99 18.86 -3.37
N LEU A 103 -4.20 18.37 -3.73
CA LEU A 103 -5.46 18.90 -3.20
C LEU A 103 -5.51 18.69 -1.69
N GLY A 104 -5.95 19.69 -0.95
CA GLY A 104 -6.07 19.61 0.52
C GLY A 104 -4.95 20.31 1.28
N ARG A 105 -3.83 20.66 0.64
CA ARG A 105 -2.84 21.59 1.24
C ARG A 105 -3.34 23.04 1.30
N PHE A 106 -4.33 23.39 0.46
CA PHE A 106 -4.93 24.72 0.41
C PHE A 106 -6.44 24.60 0.29
N TRP A 107 -7.16 25.41 1.06
CA TRP A 107 -8.61 25.43 1.02
C TRP A 107 -9.18 26.01 -0.28
N ALA A 108 -8.46 26.93 -0.93
CA ALA A 108 -8.88 27.52 -2.23
C ALA A 108 -7.68 28.16 -2.92
N GLY A 109 -7.69 28.14 -4.27
CA GLY A 109 -6.71 28.82 -5.09
C GLY A 109 -6.04 27.93 -6.14
N PRO A 110 -5.29 28.53 -7.08
CA PRO A 110 -4.54 27.77 -8.07
C PRO A 110 -3.37 27.02 -7.43
N TYR A 111 -2.98 25.91 -8.04
CA TYR A 111 -1.76 25.18 -7.66
C TYR A 111 -0.55 26.11 -7.70
N ARG A 112 0.27 26.05 -6.67
CA ARG A 112 1.53 26.79 -6.56
C ARG A 112 2.61 26.15 -7.42
N LYS A 113 3.74 26.84 -7.56
CA LYS A 113 4.90 26.33 -8.30
C LYS A 113 5.41 25.03 -7.68
N GLU A 114 5.49 24.98 -6.35
CA GLU A 114 5.93 23.80 -5.59
C GLU A 114 5.03 22.58 -5.82
N ASP A 115 3.71 22.79 -5.97
CA ASP A 115 2.76 21.71 -6.24
C ASP A 115 2.96 21.12 -7.64
N ARG A 116 3.28 21.98 -8.61
CA ARG A 116 3.57 21.57 -9.98
C ARG A 116 4.87 20.80 -10.07
N GLU A 117 5.92 21.27 -9.37
CA GLU A 117 7.21 20.62 -9.29
C GLU A 117 7.10 19.25 -8.60
N ALA A 118 6.39 19.14 -7.47
CA ALA A 118 6.14 17.88 -6.79
C ALA A 118 5.42 16.85 -7.68
N ALA A 119 4.41 17.28 -8.47
CA ALA A 119 3.71 16.41 -9.40
C ALA A 119 4.64 15.91 -10.53
N LEU A 120 5.51 16.76 -11.07
CA LEU A 120 6.47 16.38 -12.11
C LEU A 120 7.52 15.41 -11.54
N THR A 121 8.09 15.71 -10.38
CA THR A 121 9.03 14.83 -9.68
C THR A 121 8.41 13.45 -9.40
N ALA A 122 7.15 13.41 -8.96
CA ALA A 122 6.45 12.15 -8.73
C ALA A 122 6.27 11.34 -10.03
N LEU A 123 6.01 12.00 -11.17
CA LEU A 123 5.95 11.34 -12.48
C LEU A 123 7.32 10.80 -12.94
N GLU A 124 8.40 11.52 -12.67
CA GLU A 124 9.76 11.06 -12.94
C GLU A 124 10.09 9.81 -12.12
N GLN A 125 9.74 9.80 -10.83
CA GLN A 125 9.97 8.69 -9.92
C GLN A 125 9.30 7.39 -10.37
N VAL A 126 8.14 7.46 -11.02
CA VAL A 126 7.43 6.27 -11.55
C VAL A 126 7.73 6.00 -13.03
N GLY A 127 8.65 6.76 -13.65
CA GLY A 127 9.06 6.58 -15.05
C GLY A 127 7.97 6.94 -16.06
N LEU A 128 7.11 7.93 -15.78
CA LEU A 128 5.98 8.33 -16.64
C LEU A 128 6.02 9.82 -17.04
N ALA A 129 7.13 10.53 -16.85
CA ALA A 129 7.26 11.95 -17.16
C ALA A 129 6.88 12.30 -18.61
N GLU A 130 7.27 11.45 -19.58
CA GLU A 130 6.97 11.65 -21.00
C GLU A 130 5.49 11.51 -21.33
N LEU A 131 4.73 10.79 -20.50
CA LEU A 131 3.29 10.58 -20.68
C LEU A 131 2.43 11.66 -20.00
N ARG A 132 3.01 12.69 -19.38
CA ARG A 132 2.30 13.69 -18.57
C ARG A 132 1.13 14.38 -19.26
N ARG A 133 1.19 14.56 -20.58
CA ARG A 133 0.12 15.20 -21.40
C ARG A 133 -0.88 14.21 -22.00
N ARG A 134 -0.61 12.91 -21.88
CA ARG A 134 -1.48 11.86 -22.41
C ARG A 134 -2.76 11.76 -21.58
N SER A 135 -3.85 11.38 -22.21
CA SER A 135 -5.11 11.10 -21.51
C SER A 135 -4.91 9.90 -20.56
N PHE A 136 -5.39 10.01 -19.32
CA PHE A 136 -5.36 8.94 -18.36
C PHE A 136 -6.14 7.68 -18.82
N SER A 137 -7.21 7.88 -19.61
CA SER A 137 -8.02 6.80 -20.17
C SER A 137 -7.25 5.92 -21.19
N GLU A 138 -6.22 6.47 -21.84
CA GLU A 138 -5.43 5.76 -22.86
C GLU A 138 -4.29 4.90 -22.29
N LEU A 139 -4.09 4.93 -20.97
CA LEU A 139 -3.02 4.19 -20.32
C LEU A 139 -3.36 2.71 -20.16
N SER A 140 -2.33 1.85 -20.21
CA SER A 140 -2.45 0.46 -19.77
C SER A 140 -2.74 0.35 -18.27
N GLY A 141 -3.24 -0.80 -17.79
CA GLY A 141 -3.50 -1.04 -16.36
C GLY A 141 -2.28 -0.75 -15.48
N GLY A 142 -1.11 -1.26 -15.84
CA GLY A 142 0.13 -1.02 -15.09
C GLY A 142 0.60 0.44 -15.15
N GLN A 143 0.36 1.15 -16.26
CA GLN A 143 0.64 2.59 -16.34
C GLN A 143 -0.31 3.38 -15.44
N ARG A 144 -1.61 3.07 -15.46
CA ARG A 144 -2.60 3.70 -14.56
C ARG A 144 -2.22 3.51 -13.10
N GLN A 145 -1.81 2.29 -12.73
CA GLN A 145 -1.38 2.01 -11.37
C GLN A 145 -0.18 2.85 -10.94
N ARG A 146 0.84 2.98 -11.81
CA ARG A 146 1.99 3.87 -11.55
C ARG A 146 1.59 5.34 -11.45
N VAL A 147 0.61 5.81 -12.22
CA VAL A 147 0.07 7.18 -12.08
C VAL A 147 -0.62 7.38 -10.72
N LEU A 148 -1.36 6.38 -10.23
CA LEU A 148 -1.98 6.45 -8.89
C LEU A 148 -0.92 6.47 -7.78
N ILE A 149 0.18 5.74 -7.95
CA ILE A 149 1.33 5.82 -7.03
C ILE A 149 1.97 7.21 -7.12
N ALA A 150 2.19 7.75 -8.32
CA ALA A 150 2.71 9.11 -8.49
C ALA A 150 1.82 10.16 -7.80
N ARG A 151 0.49 10.00 -7.90
CA ARG A 151 -0.47 10.85 -7.18
C ARG A 151 -0.26 10.79 -5.66
N ALA A 152 -0.03 9.60 -5.11
CA ALA A 152 0.27 9.45 -3.69
C ALA A 152 1.65 10.03 -3.35
N LEU A 153 2.67 9.84 -4.18
CA LEU A 153 4.02 10.39 -4.00
C LEU A 153 4.06 11.92 -4.10
N ALA A 154 3.16 12.53 -4.88
CA ALA A 154 3.08 13.98 -4.99
C ALA A 154 2.75 14.66 -3.65
N THR A 155 2.22 13.95 -2.65
CA THR A 155 2.08 14.47 -1.28
C THR A 155 3.41 14.56 -0.54
N GLU A 156 4.50 14.01 -1.09
CA GLU A 156 5.82 13.88 -0.45
C GLU A 156 5.71 13.09 0.87
N PRO A 157 5.17 11.86 0.84
CA PRO A 157 4.88 11.10 2.05
C PRO A 157 6.14 10.48 2.64
N GLU A 158 6.08 10.16 3.95
CA GLU A 158 7.07 9.33 4.64
C GLU A 158 6.64 7.85 4.70
N VAL A 159 5.34 7.60 4.54
CA VAL A 159 4.76 6.25 4.45
C VAL A 159 3.87 6.16 3.22
N LEU A 160 4.04 5.11 2.43
CA LEU A 160 3.18 4.78 1.30
C LEU A 160 2.35 3.53 1.64
N LEU A 161 1.04 3.70 1.69
CA LEU A 161 0.06 2.65 1.93
C LEU A 161 -0.60 2.27 0.59
N LEU A 162 -0.54 0.98 0.23
CA LEU A 162 -1.12 0.47 -1.01
C LEU A 162 -2.10 -0.67 -0.71
N ASP A 163 -3.33 -0.54 -1.17
CA ASP A 163 -4.37 -1.56 -1.02
C ASP A 163 -4.54 -2.31 -2.34
N GLU A 164 -3.97 -3.53 -2.42
CA GLU A 164 -4.02 -4.45 -3.58
C GLU A 164 -3.66 -3.78 -4.93
N PRO A 165 -2.51 -3.13 -5.06
CA PRO A 165 -2.18 -2.33 -6.24
C PRO A 165 -1.97 -3.17 -7.51
N THR A 166 -1.89 -4.47 -7.41
CA THR A 166 -1.68 -5.40 -8.54
C THR A 166 -2.97 -6.04 -9.04
N ALA A 167 -4.12 -5.76 -8.42
CA ALA A 167 -5.41 -6.22 -8.92
C ALA A 167 -5.64 -5.69 -10.35
N ASN A 168 -5.81 -6.56 -11.33
CA ASN A 168 -5.99 -6.25 -12.77
C ASN A 168 -4.72 -5.76 -13.51
N VAL A 169 -3.53 -6.09 -13.03
CA VAL A 169 -2.27 -5.80 -13.69
C VAL A 169 -1.64 -7.12 -14.17
N ASP A 170 -1.10 -7.13 -15.39
CA ASP A 170 -0.39 -8.30 -15.93
C ASP A 170 0.92 -8.58 -15.14
N ARG A 171 1.44 -9.81 -15.28
CA ARG A 171 2.59 -10.27 -14.49
C ARG A 171 3.85 -9.41 -14.70
N LEU A 172 4.14 -9.02 -15.95
CA LEU A 172 5.33 -8.21 -16.24
C LEU A 172 5.22 -6.81 -15.65
N ALA A 173 4.02 -6.22 -15.70
CA ALA A 173 3.78 -4.92 -15.07
C ALA A 173 3.78 -5.02 -13.54
N THR A 174 3.38 -6.16 -12.99
CA THR A 174 3.44 -6.46 -11.55
C THR A 174 4.90 -6.52 -11.06
N ASP A 175 5.78 -7.25 -11.74
CA ASP A 175 7.21 -7.32 -11.38
C ASP A 175 7.85 -5.92 -11.37
N LYS A 176 7.61 -5.12 -12.41
CA LYS A 176 8.09 -3.72 -12.49
C LYS A 176 7.52 -2.81 -11.39
N LEU A 177 6.30 -3.09 -10.95
CA LEU A 177 5.70 -2.36 -9.84
C LEU A 177 6.42 -2.66 -8.53
N TYR A 178 6.73 -3.92 -8.25
CA TYR A 178 7.48 -4.30 -7.05
C TYR A 178 8.91 -3.76 -7.07
N GLU A 179 9.61 -3.78 -8.21
CA GLU A 179 10.91 -3.13 -8.37
C GLU A 179 10.84 -1.64 -7.99
N LEU A 180 9.84 -0.92 -8.50
CA LEU A 180 9.58 0.47 -8.13
C LEU A 180 9.33 0.64 -6.63
N LEU A 181 8.55 -0.24 -5.99
CA LEU A 181 8.27 -0.16 -4.56
C LEU A 181 9.53 -0.41 -3.72
N VAL A 182 10.43 -1.30 -4.15
CA VAL A 182 11.74 -1.53 -3.52
C VAL A 182 12.62 -0.28 -3.62
N GLU A 183 12.66 0.37 -4.79
CA GLU A 183 13.36 1.65 -4.95
C GLU A 183 12.80 2.74 -4.02
N LEU A 184 11.49 2.87 -3.96
CA LEU A 184 10.82 3.83 -3.08
C LEU A 184 11.09 3.54 -1.60
N ASN A 185 11.17 2.26 -1.20
CA ASN A 185 11.43 1.86 0.18
C ASN A 185 12.82 2.30 0.69
N GLN A 186 13.78 2.60 -0.17
CA GLN A 186 15.08 3.14 0.26
C GLN A 186 14.96 4.48 0.99
N ARG A 187 13.83 5.19 0.86
CA ARG A 187 13.61 6.54 1.41
C ARG A 187 12.29 6.71 2.16
N LEU A 188 11.36 5.79 2.05
CA LEU A 188 10.07 5.83 2.75
C LEU A 188 9.65 4.44 3.22
N THR A 189 8.76 4.38 4.20
CA THR A 189 8.14 3.12 4.64
C THR A 189 7.07 2.71 3.63
N VAL A 190 7.06 1.42 3.24
CA VAL A 190 6.05 0.87 2.33
C VAL A 190 5.19 -0.15 3.04
N VAL A 191 3.89 0.01 3.01
CA VAL A 191 2.90 -0.94 3.53
C VAL A 191 1.98 -1.35 2.39
N LEU A 192 2.00 -2.62 2.05
CA LEU A 192 1.33 -3.18 0.89
C LEU A 192 0.33 -4.26 1.30
N VAL A 193 -0.93 -4.14 0.95
CA VAL A 193 -1.86 -5.28 0.96
C VAL A 193 -1.68 -6.08 -0.31
N SER A 194 -1.41 -7.38 -0.19
CA SER A 194 -1.21 -8.28 -1.33
C SER A 194 -1.79 -9.67 -1.08
N HIS A 195 -2.21 -10.32 -2.16
CA HIS A 195 -2.58 -11.75 -2.15
C HIS A 195 -1.48 -12.64 -2.73
N ASP A 196 -0.47 -12.07 -3.39
CA ASP A 196 0.59 -12.82 -4.06
C ASP A 196 1.77 -13.07 -3.11
N LEU A 197 1.70 -14.20 -2.42
CA LEU A 197 2.73 -14.63 -1.45
C LEU A 197 4.08 -14.93 -2.11
N GLY A 198 4.07 -15.39 -3.37
CA GLY A 198 5.30 -15.74 -4.09
C GLY A 198 6.13 -14.50 -4.41
N ILE A 199 5.48 -13.39 -4.73
CA ILE A 199 6.15 -12.11 -4.98
C ILE A 199 6.51 -11.44 -3.64
N VAL A 200 5.57 -11.42 -2.69
CA VAL A 200 5.77 -10.81 -1.36
C VAL A 200 7.05 -11.33 -0.69
N SER A 201 7.28 -12.66 -0.69
CA SER A 201 8.45 -13.26 -0.04
C SER A 201 9.80 -12.81 -0.61
N ARG A 202 9.83 -12.23 -1.82
CA ARG A 202 11.08 -11.78 -2.47
C ARG A 202 11.47 -10.35 -2.13
N PHE A 203 10.51 -9.50 -1.75
CA PHE A 203 10.70 -8.05 -1.72
C PHE A 203 10.44 -7.41 -0.35
N VAL A 204 9.68 -8.07 0.54
CA VAL A 204 9.32 -7.48 1.84
C VAL A 204 10.18 -7.98 2.98
N SER A 205 10.32 -7.19 4.04
CA SER A 205 11.07 -7.54 5.25
C SER A 205 10.22 -8.31 6.25
N SER A 206 8.93 -7.97 6.37
CA SER A 206 8.01 -8.57 7.31
C SER A 206 6.60 -8.70 6.72
N VAL A 207 5.84 -9.64 7.27
CA VAL A 207 4.47 -9.92 6.85
C VAL A 207 3.54 -9.79 8.04
N VAL A 208 2.46 -9.06 7.84
CA VAL A 208 1.36 -8.88 8.79
C VAL A 208 0.19 -9.75 8.34
N CYS A 209 -0.06 -10.83 9.06
CA CYS A 209 -1.17 -11.76 8.84
C CYS A 209 -2.44 -11.23 9.50
N VAL A 210 -3.50 -10.98 8.71
CA VAL A 210 -4.75 -10.38 9.18
C VAL A 210 -5.93 -11.30 8.90
N ASN A 211 -6.54 -11.81 9.96
CA ASN A 211 -7.82 -12.54 9.93
C ASN A 211 -8.56 -12.29 11.24
N LYS A 212 -9.25 -11.15 11.35
CA LYS A 212 -9.85 -10.58 12.57
C LYS A 212 -8.81 -10.27 13.67
N THR A 213 -7.83 -11.10 13.86
CA THR A 213 -6.62 -10.89 14.68
C THR A 213 -5.44 -10.55 13.78
N VAL A 214 -4.39 -10.00 14.37
CA VAL A 214 -3.19 -9.59 13.62
C VAL A 214 -1.96 -10.22 14.25
N PHE A 215 -1.13 -10.84 13.40
CA PHE A 215 0.17 -11.39 13.78
C PHE A 215 1.24 -10.91 12.81
N THR A 216 2.39 -10.53 13.33
CA THR A 216 3.54 -10.09 12.51
C THR A 216 4.62 -11.15 12.54
N HIS A 217 5.17 -11.49 11.37
CA HIS A 217 6.26 -12.43 11.21
C HIS A 217 7.34 -11.87 10.28
N PRO A 218 8.63 -12.05 10.58
CA PRO A 218 9.67 -11.89 9.57
C PRO A 218 9.38 -12.81 8.38
N VAL A 219 9.67 -12.37 7.17
CA VAL A 219 9.44 -13.21 5.96
C VAL A 219 10.14 -14.54 6.04
N SER A 220 11.35 -14.58 6.66
CA SER A 220 12.15 -15.80 6.84
C SER A 220 11.46 -16.88 7.70
N GLU A 221 10.47 -16.51 8.50
CA GLU A 221 9.74 -17.43 9.39
C GLU A 221 8.40 -17.86 8.81
N LEU A 222 8.03 -17.35 7.65
CA LEU A 222 6.75 -17.68 7.02
C LEU A 222 6.74 -19.11 6.51
N THR A 223 5.94 -19.96 7.15
CA THR A 223 5.80 -21.36 6.75
C THR A 223 4.52 -21.59 5.94
N GLY A 224 4.52 -22.64 5.09
CA GLY A 224 3.32 -23.03 4.36
C GLY A 224 2.16 -23.46 5.26
N GLU A 225 2.44 -23.85 6.50
CA GLU A 225 1.43 -24.20 7.51
C GLU A 225 0.75 -22.92 8.05
N MET A 226 1.51 -21.91 8.42
CA MET A 226 0.99 -20.61 8.86
C MET A 226 0.08 -19.97 7.79
N ILE A 227 0.47 -20.10 6.53
CA ILE A 227 -0.33 -19.58 5.41
C ILE A 227 -1.64 -20.38 5.28
N ARG A 228 -1.60 -21.71 5.37
CA ARG A 228 -2.82 -22.55 5.33
C ARG A 228 -3.77 -22.22 6.47
N ASP A 229 -3.26 -22.03 7.66
CA ASP A 229 -4.07 -21.68 8.84
C ASP A 229 -4.73 -20.31 8.68
N LEU A 230 -3.98 -19.31 8.14
CA LEU A 230 -4.50 -17.98 7.88
C LEU A 230 -5.68 -17.98 6.90
N TYR A 231 -5.64 -18.83 5.87
CA TYR A 231 -6.65 -18.90 4.80
C TYR A 231 -7.67 -20.04 4.98
N GLY A 232 -7.66 -20.73 6.13
CA GLY A 232 -8.63 -21.76 6.42
C GLY A 232 -8.48 -23.07 5.62
N GLY A 233 -7.27 -23.40 5.20
CA GLY A 233 -6.97 -24.68 4.53
C GLY A 233 -7.26 -24.74 3.03
N GLU A 234 -7.80 -23.68 2.41
CA GLU A 234 -8.22 -23.69 0.98
C GLU A 234 -7.12 -23.31 -0.03
N ILE A 235 -5.85 -23.12 0.38
CA ILE A 235 -4.79 -22.73 -0.56
C ILE A 235 -3.92 -23.93 -0.94
N ALA A 236 -3.97 -24.33 -2.22
CA ALA A 236 -2.94 -25.14 -2.85
C ALA A 236 -1.71 -24.26 -3.14
N LEU A 237 -0.66 -24.38 -2.32
CA LEU A 237 0.64 -23.76 -2.61
C LEU A 237 1.26 -24.48 -3.83
N VAL A 238 1.22 -23.87 -5.01
CA VAL A 238 1.98 -24.33 -6.17
C VAL A 238 3.44 -23.93 -5.94
N ARG A 239 4.25 -24.90 -5.48
CA ARG A 239 5.71 -24.76 -5.46
C ARG A 239 6.20 -24.78 -6.91
N HIS A 240 6.66 -23.66 -7.41
CA HIS A 240 7.52 -23.62 -8.59
C HIS A 240 8.98 -23.87 -8.16
N ASP A 241 9.32 -25.14 -7.89
CA ASP A 241 10.73 -25.56 -7.75
C ASP A 241 11.36 -25.43 -9.15
N HIS A 242 12.11 -24.37 -9.38
CA HIS A 242 13.09 -24.32 -10.48
C HIS A 242 14.23 -25.26 -10.09
N ARG A 243 14.09 -26.54 -10.41
CA ARG A 243 15.24 -27.42 -10.53
C ARG A 243 16.03 -26.94 -11.75
N ASN A 244 17.18 -26.32 -11.50
CA ASN A 244 18.21 -26.19 -12.52
C ASN A 244 18.58 -27.62 -12.94
N GLY A 245 18.26 -27.96 -14.21
CA GLY A 245 18.72 -29.18 -14.83
C GLY A 245 20.22 -29.07 -15.05
N GLU A 246 20.99 -29.79 -14.25
CA GLU A 246 22.31 -30.26 -14.67
C GLU A 246 22.05 -31.45 -15.61
N GLU A 247 22.22 -31.24 -16.90
CA GLU A 247 22.44 -32.31 -17.83
C GLU A 247 23.94 -32.62 -17.90
N VAL A 248 24.25 -33.89 -17.64
CA VAL A 248 25.54 -34.54 -17.90
C VAL A 248 25.68 -34.86 -19.39
#